data_13a07e0f2b713dd604f50ff7a48bb4ef
#
_entry.id   13a07e0f2b713dd604f50ff7a48bb4ef
#
_cell.length_a   1.000
_cell.length_b   1.000
_cell.length_c   1.000
_cell.angle_alpha   90.00
_cell.angle_beta   90.00
_cell.angle_gamma   90.00
#
_symmetry.space_group_name_H-M   'P 1'
#
loop_
_entity.id
_entity.type
_entity.pdbx_description
1 polymer ?
#
loop_
_entity_poly.entity_id
_entity_poly.type
_entity_poly.pdbx_seq_one_letter_code
_entity_poly.pdbx_strand_id
1 'polypeptide(L)'
;MKKIIFLLFVVLTTLACNLTGGSAPASPSPEVGSTPTDIYTTETFPATSVPETFTPEPTLTAPASEIPTPLPTETATSTPLPVVESLKAKTTADLLSCRYGPGAEYLYLYALIKGANIKLIGRTDANNWVWVDGKNKCWVNTKFLEVDGDWHMLPVVYPGVYQLPVSPYYPGPSWANAKRDGTSVKIDWEAVPISPGKYEDENMHQYIVEVWRCEQGQILFETLGTNFPYITVENDEPGCSAPSHAKVFVQEKHGYGGPVEVPWPQPKPQ
;
A
#
# COMPACT_ATOMS: atom_id res chain seq x y z
N MET A 1 -12.45 14.86 -62.22
CA MET A 1 -12.21 16.31 -62.29
C MET A 1 -13.30 17.02 -61.50
N LYS A 2 -13.06 17.40 -60.27
CA LYS A 2 -13.83 18.42 -59.53
C LYS A 2 -12.93 18.95 -58.43
N LYS A 3 -12.45 20.19 -58.66
CA LYS A 3 -11.67 20.99 -57.71
C LYS A 3 -12.64 21.56 -56.68
N ILE A 4 -12.39 21.33 -55.38
CA ILE A 4 -13.07 22.01 -54.29
C ILE A 4 -12.06 22.98 -53.69
N ILE A 5 -12.36 24.26 -53.82
CA ILE A 5 -11.65 25.39 -53.25
C ILE A 5 -12.04 25.48 -51.77
N PHE A 6 -11.05 25.41 -50.88
CA PHE A 6 -11.27 25.69 -49.47
C PHE A 6 -10.93 27.15 -49.15
N LEU A 7 -11.96 27.89 -48.77
CA LEU A 7 -11.89 29.30 -48.40
C LEU A 7 -11.30 29.42 -47.00
N LEU A 8 -10.19 30.14 -46.90
CA LEU A 8 -9.48 30.45 -45.65
C LEU A 8 -10.18 31.65 -44.99
N PHE A 9 -10.81 31.45 -43.83
CA PHE A 9 -11.31 32.54 -42.98
C PHE A 9 -10.29 32.82 -41.88
N VAL A 10 -9.57 33.94 -42.08
CA VAL A 10 -8.71 34.53 -41.05
C VAL A 10 -9.54 35.51 -40.24
N VAL A 11 -9.81 35.20 -38.98
CA VAL A 11 -10.38 36.16 -38.03
C VAL A 11 -9.26 36.66 -37.15
N LEU A 12 -8.88 37.89 -37.34
CA LEU A 12 -7.98 38.66 -36.50
C LEU A 12 -8.79 39.23 -35.33
N THR A 13 -8.57 38.75 -34.08
CA THR A 13 -9.07 39.42 -32.88
C THR A 13 -7.92 40.09 -32.15
N THR A 14 -8.04 41.40 -32.04
CA THR A 14 -7.10 42.32 -31.40
C THR A 14 -7.12 42.17 -29.88
N LEU A 15 -5.92 42.04 -29.31
CA LEU A 15 -5.68 42.14 -27.85
C LEU A 15 -5.89 43.57 -27.38
N ALA A 16 -6.72 43.74 -26.37
CA ALA A 16 -6.72 44.90 -25.49
C ALA A 16 -6.04 44.57 -24.17
N CYS A 17 -4.84 45.10 -23.96
CA CYS A 17 -4.19 45.15 -22.67
C CYS A 17 -4.91 46.15 -21.76
N ASN A 18 -5.41 45.69 -20.61
CA ASN A 18 -5.85 46.58 -19.56
C ASN A 18 -4.96 46.33 -18.33
N LEU A 19 -3.96 47.18 -18.12
CA LEU A 19 -3.15 47.27 -16.92
C LEU A 19 -3.92 48.11 -15.89
N THR A 20 -4.47 47.48 -14.87
CA THR A 20 -4.85 48.16 -13.62
C THR A 20 -3.98 47.62 -12.49
N GLY A 21 -3.06 48.47 -12.02
CA GLY A 21 -2.25 48.24 -10.85
C GLY A 21 -3.12 48.22 -9.60
N GLY A 22 -3.19 47.06 -8.93
CA GLY A 22 -3.76 46.89 -7.61
C GLY A 22 -2.64 46.66 -6.61
N SER A 23 -2.45 47.62 -5.71
CA SER A 23 -1.54 47.51 -4.57
C SER A 23 -1.99 46.38 -3.66
N ALA A 24 -1.12 45.44 -3.35
CA ALA A 24 -1.36 44.40 -2.35
C ALA A 24 -1.40 45.00 -0.94
N PRO A 25 -2.35 44.62 -0.07
CA PRO A 25 -2.31 44.99 1.34
C PRO A 25 -1.18 44.24 2.05
N ALA A 26 -0.42 44.96 2.90
CA ALA A 26 0.61 44.45 3.75
C ALA A 26 0.02 43.47 4.79
N SER A 27 0.65 42.30 4.88
CA SER A 27 0.37 41.28 5.91
C SER A 27 0.85 41.79 7.28
N PRO A 28 0.07 41.70 8.35
CA PRO A 28 0.54 42.06 9.68
C PRO A 28 1.53 41.01 10.20
N SER A 29 2.66 41.50 10.71
CA SER A 29 3.67 40.73 11.44
C SER A 29 3.06 40.15 12.72
N PRO A 30 3.34 38.90 13.12
CA PRO A 30 2.87 38.38 14.38
C PRO A 30 3.64 39.01 15.54
N GLU A 31 2.88 39.60 16.47
CA GLU A 31 3.30 40.14 17.74
C GLU A 31 3.82 39.00 18.64
N VAL A 32 5.02 39.15 19.17
CA VAL A 32 5.65 38.21 20.11
C VAL A 32 4.91 38.30 21.45
N GLY A 33 3.99 37.39 21.68
CA GLY A 33 3.31 37.23 22.97
C GLY A 33 4.24 36.59 24.00
N SER A 34 4.40 37.28 25.11
CA SER A 34 5.18 36.88 26.29
C SER A 34 4.63 35.57 26.89
N THR A 35 5.49 34.61 27.10
CA THR A 35 5.20 33.34 27.79
C THR A 35 4.97 33.60 29.28
N PRO A 36 3.86 33.17 29.90
CA PRO A 36 3.77 33.09 31.34
C PRO A 36 4.58 31.91 31.86
N THR A 37 5.48 32.21 32.79
CA THR A 37 6.22 31.23 33.58
C THR A 37 5.29 30.59 34.60
N ASP A 38 4.83 29.37 34.37
CA ASP A 38 4.12 28.59 35.37
C ASP A 38 5.10 28.08 36.43
N ILE A 39 4.88 28.57 37.64
CA ILE A 39 5.55 28.14 38.86
C ILE A 39 4.95 26.81 39.28
N TYR A 40 5.68 25.72 39.13
CA TYR A 40 5.28 24.41 39.68
C TYR A 40 5.40 24.47 41.21
N THR A 41 4.27 24.49 41.90
CA THR A 41 4.19 24.19 43.31
C THR A 41 4.29 22.70 43.55
N THR A 42 5.39 22.29 44.20
CA THR A 42 5.61 20.91 44.66
C THR A 42 4.63 20.61 45.81
N GLU A 43 3.59 19.84 45.52
CA GLU A 43 2.74 19.27 46.56
C GLU A 43 3.44 18.10 47.24
N THR A 44 3.72 18.25 48.52
CA THR A 44 4.26 17.20 49.38
C THR A 44 3.12 16.28 49.82
N PHE A 45 3.14 15.02 49.33
CA PHE A 45 2.19 13.99 49.80
C PHE A 45 2.55 13.55 51.21
N PRO A 46 1.56 13.39 52.14
CA PRO A 46 1.81 12.83 53.45
C PRO A 46 2.09 11.32 53.36
N ALA A 47 3.06 10.88 54.16
CA ALA A 47 3.44 9.47 54.29
C ALA A 47 2.26 8.61 54.72
N THR A 48 1.91 7.62 53.86
CA THR A 48 0.90 6.62 54.17
C THR A 48 1.52 5.59 55.14
N SER A 49 0.90 5.42 56.31
CA SER A 49 1.23 4.42 57.31
C SER A 49 1.05 3.01 56.74
N VAL A 50 2.06 2.18 56.97
CA VAL A 50 2.10 0.76 56.58
C VAL A 50 1.05 -0.01 57.40
N PRO A 51 0.14 -0.80 56.77
CA PRO A 51 -0.76 -1.68 57.50
C PRO A 51 0.01 -2.89 58.07
N GLU A 52 -0.36 -3.30 59.30
CA GLU A 52 0.21 -4.46 59.98
C GLU A 52 -0.06 -5.75 59.19
N THR A 53 0.99 -6.56 59.04
CA THR A 53 0.96 -7.85 58.37
C THR A 53 0.22 -8.86 59.27
N PHE A 54 -0.97 -9.28 58.89
CA PHE A 54 -1.63 -10.44 59.52
C PHE A 54 -0.96 -11.72 59.03
N THR A 55 -0.43 -12.50 60.00
CA THR A 55 0.09 -13.84 59.78
C THR A 55 -1.08 -14.78 59.47
N PRO A 56 -1.16 -15.42 58.30
CA PRO A 56 -2.25 -16.39 58.06
C PRO A 56 -2.05 -17.67 58.84
N GLU A 57 -3.12 -18.11 59.48
CA GLU A 57 -3.25 -19.41 60.14
C GLU A 57 -3.11 -20.55 59.10
N PRO A 58 -2.44 -21.67 59.42
CA PRO A 58 -2.23 -22.76 58.46
C PRO A 58 -3.56 -23.44 58.11
N THR A 59 -4.02 -23.22 56.89
CA THR A 59 -5.17 -23.90 56.28
C THR A 59 -4.78 -25.33 55.92
N LEU A 60 -5.52 -26.32 56.45
CA LEU A 60 -5.39 -27.73 56.11
C LEU A 60 -5.62 -27.91 54.60
N THR A 61 -4.55 -28.27 53.87
CA THR A 61 -4.58 -28.54 52.43
C THR A 61 -5.37 -29.82 52.17
N ALA A 62 -6.50 -29.71 51.48
CA ALA A 62 -7.21 -30.86 50.92
C ALA A 62 -6.36 -31.52 49.83
N PRO A 63 -6.41 -32.87 49.66
CA PRO A 63 -5.64 -33.54 48.61
C PRO A 63 -6.09 -33.05 47.23
N ALA A 64 -5.10 -32.71 46.40
CA ALA A 64 -5.32 -32.26 45.04
C ALA A 64 -6.04 -33.37 44.24
N SER A 65 -7.23 -33.05 43.73
CA SER A 65 -7.92 -33.89 42.75
C SER A 65 -7.12 -33.84 41.45
N GLU A 66 -6.65 -34.99 40.98
CA GLU A 66 -5.95 -35.11 39.71
C GLU A 66 -6.89 -34.70 38.57
N ILE A 67 -6.65 -33.52 37.99
CA ILE A 67 -7.32 -33.08 36.78
C ILE A 67 -6.74 -33.90 35.62
N PRO A 68 -7.55 -34.64 34.84
CA PRO A 68 -7.03 -35.38 33.70
C PRO A 68 -6.36 -34.42 32.71
N THR A 69 -5.07 -34.61 32.46
CA THR A 69 -4.30 -33.88 31.46
C THR A 69 -4.97 -34.07 30.10
N PRO A 70 -5.39 -33.00 29.38
CA PRO A 70 -5.98 -33.14 28.06
C PRO A 70 -4.94 -33.78 27.13
N LEU A 71 -5.38 -34.86 26.47
CA LEU A 71 -4.59 -35.55 25.45
C LEU A 71 -4.28 -34.52 24.37
N PRO A 72 -3.00 -34.37 23.90
CA PRO A 72 -2.65 -33.42 22.83
C PRO A 72 -3.48 -33.75 21.61
N THR A 73 -4.34 -32.81 21.21
CA THR A 73 -5.06 -32.87 19.94
C THR A 73 -4.02 -32.74 18.85
N GLU A 74 -3.90 -33.71 17.96
CA GLU A 74 -3.02 -33.67 16.82
C GLU A 74 -3.41 -32.44 15.95
N THR A 75 -2.57 -31.44 15.96
CA THR A 75 -2.71 -30.28 15.06
C THR A 75 -2.49 -30.79 13.65
N ALA A 76 -3.52 -30.75 12.81
CA ALA A 76 -3.41 -31.10 11.40
C ALA A 76 -2.31 -30.24 10.75
N THR A 77 -1.14 -30.84 10.50
CA THR A 77 -0.07 -30.20 9.74
C THR A 77 -0.56 -30.07 8.31
N SER A 78 -0.82 -28.85 7.86
CA SER A 78 -1.17 -28.58 6.46
C SER A 78 -0.01 -29.05 5.58
N THR A 79 -0.25 -30.04 4.74
CA THR A 79 0.74 -30.47 3.73
C THR A 79 0.99 -29.29 2.80
N PRO A 80 2.24 -28.81 2.67
CA PRO A 80 2.52 -27.70 1.75
C PRO A 80 2.13 -28.10 0.34
N LEU A 81 1.41 -27.21 -0.36
CA LEU A 81 1.07 -27.41 -1.78
C LEU A 81 2.38 -27.55 -2.58
N PRO A 82 2.43 -28.48 -3.54
CA PRO A 82 3.59 -28.61 -4.40
C PRO A 82 3.82 -27.28 -5.15
N VAL A 83 5.07 -26.79 -5.10
CA VAL A 83 5.47 -25.54 -5.78
C VAL A 83 6.22 -25.92 -7.05
N VAL A 84 5.87 -25.31 -8.17
CA VAL A 84 6.58 -25.44 -9.45
C VAL A 84 7.41 -24.19 -9.70
N GLU A 85 8.65 -24.35 -10.16
CA GLU A 85 9.56 -23.22 -10.38
C GLU A 85 9.09 -22.29 -11.50
N SER A 86 8.43 -22.82 -12.51
CA SER A 86 7.92 -22.03 -13.63
C SER A 86 6.88 -22.78 -14.45
N LEU A 87 6.06 -22.00 -15.15
CA LEU A 87 5.07 -22.49 -16.11
C LEU A 87 5.22 -21.77 -17.45
N LYS A 88 4.81 -22.44 -18.52
CA LYS A 88 4.67 -21.82 -19.83
C LYS A 88 3.27 -21.22 -19.98
N ALA A 89 3.17 -20.11 -20.68
CA ALA A 89 1.89 -19.51 -21.01
C ALA A 89 1.94 -18.85 -22.39
N LYS A 90 0.74 -18.60 -22.94
CA LYS A 90 0.54 -17.91 -24.20
C LYS A 90 -0.43 -16.74 -24.00
N THR A 91 -0.12 -15.59 -24.58
CA THR A 91 -0.99 -14.42 -24.49
C THR A 91 -2.22 -14.57 -25.39
N THR A 92 -3.40 -14.22 -24.87
CA THR A 92 -4.67 -14.30 -25.61
C THR A 92 -5.20 -12.94 -26.07
N ALA A 93 -4.84 -11.86 -25.37
CA ALA A 93 -5.18 -10.50 -25.76
C ALA A 93 -4.33 -10.01 -26.93
N ASP A 94 -4.86 -9.13 -27.77
CA ASP A 94 -4.15 -8.56 -28.91
C ASP A 94 -2.89 -7.79 -28.46
N LEU A 95 -3.02 -7.00 -27.38
CA LEU A 95 -1.93 -6.36 -26.64
C LEU A 95 -2.15 -6.57 -25.14
N LEU A 96 -1.25 -7.28 -24.48
CA LEU A 96 -1.27 -7.49 -23.05
C LEU A 96 -0.23 -6.59 -22.37
N SER A 97 -0.69 -5.68 -21.52
CA SER A 97 0.19 -4.79 -20.75
C SER A 97 1.05 -5.57 -19.76
N CYS A 98 2.35 -5.45 -19.90
CA CYS A 98 3.35 -5.76 -18.88
C CYS A 98 3.54 -4.52 -18.00
N ARG A 99 3.47 -4.70 -16.66
CA ARG A 99 3.59 -3.61 -15.70
C ARG A 99 4.75 -3.83 -14.74
N TYR A 100 5.17 -2.78 -14.08
CA TYR A 100 6.25 -2.84 -13.08
C TYR A 100 5.87 -3.59 -11.82
N GLY A 101 4.57 -3.72 -11.51
CA GLY A 101 4.06 -4.42 -10.34
C GLY A 101 2.76 -5.17 -10.61
N PRO A 102 2.25 -5.94 -9.64
CA PRO A 102 1.10 -6.83 -9.78
C PRO A 102 -0.23 -6.12 -9.56
N GLY A 103 -0.53 -5.14 -10.40
CA GLY A 103 -1.78 -4.36 -10.39
C GLY A 103 -1.92 -3.50 -11.63
N ALA A 104 -3.16 -3.14 -11.96
CA ALA A 104 -3.45 -2.20 -13.04
C ALA A 104 -2.98 -0.78 -12.70
N GLU A 105 -2.79 -0.49 -11.44
CA GLU A 105 -2.34 0.77 -10.87
C GLU A 105 -0.86 1.07 -11.15
N TYR A 106 -0.05 0.01 -11.39
CA TYR A 106 1.38 0.19 -11.68
C TYR A 106 1.61 0.72 -13.09
N LEU A 107 2.71 1.44 -13.25
CA LEU A 107 3.16 1.94 -14.53
C LEU A 107 3.32 0.82 -15.56
N TYR A 108 2.91 1.14 -16.77
CA TYR A 108 3.13 0.32 -17.95
C TYR A 108 4.62 0.26 -18.30
N LEU A 109 5.10 -0.93 -18.66
CA LEU A 109 6.47 -1.14 -19.08
C LEU A 109 6.57 -1.41 -20.59
N TYR A 110 5.83 -2.41 -21.09
CA TYR A 110 5.68 -2.72 -22.52
C TYR A 110 4.46 -3.64 -22.74
N ALA A 111 4.10 -3.89 -24.00
CA ALA A 111 3.04 -4.84 -24.33
C ALA A 111 3.57 -6.13 -24.93
N LEU A 112 2.89 -7.21 -24.59
CA LEU A 112 3.04 -8.51 -25.25
C LEU A 112 1.95 -8.64 -26.32
N ILE A 113 2.35 -9.09 -27.49
CA ILE A 113 1.43 -9.35 -28.60
C ILE A 113 0.69 -10.66 -28.42
N LYS A 114 -0.48 -10.78 -29.02
CA LYS A 114 -1.26 -12.04 -29.04
C LYS A 114 -0.42 -13.21 -29.53
N GLY A 115 -0.54 -14.32 -28.84
CA GLY A 115 0.19 -15.55 -29.18
C GLY A 115 1.64 -15.57 -28.75
N ALA A 116 2.16 -14.55 -28.06
CA ALA A 116 3.49 -14.57 -27.50
C ALA A 116 3.62 -15.70 -26.45
N ASN A 117 4.66 -16.51 -26.58
CA ASN A 117 5.00 -17.51 -25.57
C ASN A 117 5.84 -16.87 -24.48
N ILE A 118 5.41 -17.01 -23.24
CA ILE A 118 6.04 -16.46 -22.06
C ILE A 118 6.28 -17.53 -21.00
N LYS A 119 7.21 -17.26 -20.10
CA LYS A 119 7.52 -18.11 -18.95
C LYS A 119 7.11 -17.37 -17.68
N LEU A 120 6.28 -18.00 -16.87
CA LEU A 120 5.82 -17.49 -15.58
C LEU A 120 6.73 -18.07 -14.49
N ILE A 121 7.18 -17.23 -13.54
CA ILE A 121 8.11 -17.61 -12.48
C ILE A 121 7.68 -17.19 -11.08
N GLY A 122 6.49 -16.62 -10.96
CA GLY A 122 5.95 -16.21 -9.67
C GLY A 122 4.52 -15.70 -9.78
N ARG A 123 3.87 -15.51 -8.65
CA ARG A 123 2.54 -14.92 -8.51
C ARG A 123 2.42 -14.12 -7.22
N THR A 124 1.40 -13.31 -7.10
CA THR A 124 0.95 -12.81 -5.80
C THR A 124 -0.01 -13.81 -5.15
N ASP A 125 -0.30 -13.62 -3.87
CA ASP A 125 -1.20 -14.50 -3.09
C ASP A 125 -2.67 -14.09 -3.16
N ALA A 126 -2.97 -12.81 -3.36
CA ALA A 126 -4.33 -12.28 -3.26
C ALA A 126 -4.97 -11.88 -4.58
N ASN A 127 -4.25 -11.86 -5.70
CA ASN A 127 -4.77 -11.42 -6.98
C ASN A 127 -4.30 -12.27 -8.17
N ASN A 128 -4.83 -11.96 -9.36
CA ASN A 128 -4.56 -12.73 -10.58
C ASN A 128 -3.33 -12.23 -11.36
N TRP A 129 -2.31 -11.70 -10.68
CA TRP A 129 -1.10 -11.23 -11.35
C TRP A 129 0.03 -12.23 -11.20
N VAL A 130 0.73 -12.46 -12.29
CA VAL A 130 1.87 -13.38 -12.39
C VAL A 130 3.10 -12.67 -12.92
N TRP A 131 4.25 -13.12 -12.46
CA TRP A 131 5.55 -12.57 -12.82
C TRP A 131 6.16 -13.31 -14.00
N VAL A 132 6.50 -12.55 -15.04
CA VAL A 132 7.02 -13.06 -16.31
C VAL A 132 8.53 -12.97 -16.31
N ASP A 133 9.17 -14.09 -16.68
CA ASP A 133 10.60 -14.18 -16.94
C ASP A 133 10.89 -13.72 -18.38
N GLY A 134 11.65 -12.66 -18.54
CA GLY A 134 12.01 -12.09 -19.82
C GLY A 134 13.20 -11.15 -19.70
N LYS A 135 13.60 -10.52 -20.80
CA LYS A 135 14.69 -9.53 -20.80
C LYS A 135 14.42 -8.42 -19.78
N ASN A 136 13.18 -7.94 -19.76
CA ASN A 136 12.66 -7.05 -18.73
C ASN A 136 11.54 -7.83 -18.03
N LYS A 137 11.77 -8.24 -16.79
CA LYS A 137 10.74 -8.92 -16.01
C LYS A 137 9.58 -7.97 -15.74
N CYS A 138 8.38 -8.50 -15.80
CA CYS A 138 7.16 -7.71 -15.63
C CYS A 138 6.01 -8.53 -15.05
N TRP A 139 4.95 -7.86 -14.68
CA TRP A 139 3.73 -8.47 -14.20
C TRP A 139 2.63 -8.40 -15.25
N VAL A 140 1.88 -9.48 -15.38
CA VAL A 140 0.72 -9.58 -16.28
C VAL A 140 -0.45 -10.23 -15.56
N ASN A 141 -1.66 -9.91 -16.01
CA ASN A 141 -2.87 -10.52 -15.45
C ASN A 141 -3.19 -11.84 -16.15
N THR A 142 -3.40 -12.91 -15.38
CA THR A 142 -3.69 -14.26 -15.87
C THR A 142 -4.95 -14.37 -16.69
N LYS A 143 -5.91 -13.44 -16.51
CA LYS A 143 -7.15 -13.37 -17.31
C LYS A 143 -6.89 -13.36 -18.83
N PHE A 144 -5.71 -12.89 -19.23
CA PHE A 144 -5.29 -12.75 -20.63
C PHE A 144 -4.23 -13.77 -21.04
N LEU A 145 -4.15 -14.89 -20.32
CA LEU A 145 -3.18 -15.95 -20.56
C LEU A 145 -3.89 -17.30 -20.73
N GLU A 146 -3.36 -18.09 -21.61
CA GLU A 146 -3.54 -19.55 -21.64
C GLU A 146 -2.30 -20.16 -20.98
N VAL A 147 -2.45 -20.71 -19.76
CA VAL A 147 -1.37 -21.24 -18.93
C VAL A 147 -1.32 -22.75 -19.04
N ASP A 148 -0.12 -23.29 -19.26
CA ASP A 148 0.14 -24.73 -19.27
C ASP A 148 0.35 -25.21 -17.82
N GLY A 149 -0.73 -25.52 -17.13
CA GLY A 149 -0.77 -25.92 -15.73
C GLY A 149 -1.51 -24.96 -14.80
N ASP A 150 -1.44 -25.25 -13.49
CA ASP A 150 -2.06 -24.41 -12.46
C ASP A 150 -1.08 -23.33 -11.97
N TRP A 151 -1.33 -22.08 -12.32
CA TRP A 151 -0.48 -20.97 -11.93
C TRP A 151 -0.49 -20.68 -10.42
N HIS A 152 -1.47 -21.18 -9.65
CA HIS A 152 -1.47 -21.08 -8.19
C HIS A 152 -0.35 -21.90 -7.54
N MET A 153 0.25 -22.81 -8.28
CA MET A 153 1.42 -23.59 -7.82
C MET A 153 2.75 -22.84 -8.00
N LEU A 154 2.76 -21.67 -8.65
CA LEU A 154 3.95 -20.82 -8.71
C LEU A 154 4.31 -20.25 -7.34
N PRO A 155 5.59 -19.97 -7.06
CA PRO A 155 6.01 -19.36 -5.81
C PRO A 155 5.37 -17.97 -5.66
N VAL A 156 4.99 -17.63 -4.42
CA VAL A 156 4.53 -16.27 -4.08
C VAL A 156 5.72 -15.34 -4.09
N VAL A 157 5.59 -14.23 -4.81
CA VAL A 157 6.60 -13.17 -4.90
C VAL A 157 5.92 -11.80 -4.81
N TYR A 158 6.65 -10.81 -4.33
CA TYR A 158 6.17 -9.44 -4.17
C TYR A 158 7.02 -8.44 -4.95
N PRO A 159 6.51 -7.22 -5.22
CA PRO A 159 7.23 -6.20 -6.01
C PRO A 159 8.63 -5.87 -5.49
N GLY A 160 8.89 -6.03 -4.19
CA GLY A 160 10.20 -5.81 -3.59
C GLY A 160 11.32 -6.70 -4.15
N VAL A 161 10.98 -7.82 -4.78
CA VAL A 161 11.93 -8.70 -5.49
C VAL A 161 12.35 -8.10 -6.84
N TYR A 162 11.54 -7.19 -7.39
CA TYR A 162 11.79 -6.50 -8.64
C TYR A 162 11.85 -4.99 -8.39
N GLN A 163 12.97 -4.38 -8.72
CA GLN A 163 13.19 -2.97 -8.44
C GLN A 163 12.28 -2.08 -9.30
N LEU A 164 11.44 -1.28 -8.66
CA LEU A 164 10.65 -0.24 -9.31
C LEU A 164 11.58 0.89 -9.82
N PRO A 165 11.30 1.50 -10.98
CA PRO A 165 12.08 2.64 -11.46
C PRO A 165 11.88 3.83 -10.52
N VAL A 166 12.98 4.47 -10.13
CA VAL A 166 12.94 5.65 -9.26
C VAL A 166 12.60 6.89 -10.06
N SER A 167 11.63 7.68 -9.60
CA SER A 167 11.33 8.97 -10.19
C SER A 167 12.52 9.93 -10.01
N PRO A 168 13.00 10.57 -11.10
CA PRO A 168 14.04 11.58 -10.99
C PRO A 168 13.50 12.96 -10.56
N TYR A 169 12.18 13.13 -10.45
CA TYR A 169 11.53 14.42 -10.25
C TYR A 169 10.87 14.58 -8.89
N TYR A 170 10.32 13.50 -8.34
CA TYR A 170 9.51 13.55 -7.13
C TYR A 170 10.04 12.58 -6.09
N PRO A 171 10.35 13.06 -4.87
CA PRO A 171 10.60 12.20 -3.73
C PRO A 171 9.30 11.51 -3.32
N GLY A 172 9.39 10.48 -2.50
CA GLY A 172 8.23 9.94 -1.80
C GLY A 172 7.72 10.89 -0.74
N PRO A 173 6.56 10.60 -0.12
CA PRO A 173 6.11 11.29 1.07
C PRO A 173 7.17 11.16 2.18
N SER A 174 7.38 12.21 2.96
CA SER A 174 8.36 12.20 4.07
C SER A 174 7.80 11.55 5.33
N TRP A 175 6.48 11.43 5.44
CA TRP A 175 5.79 10.78 6.55
C TRP A 175 4.51 10.09 6.08
N ALA A 176 4.12 9.07 6.83
CA ALA A 176 2.79 8.45 6.77
C ALA A 176 2.29 8.18 8.19
N ASN A 177 0.98 8.17 8.38
CA ASN A 177 0.29 7.79 9.61
C ASN A 177 -0.77 6.75 9.29
N ALA A 178 -1.20 6.01 10.31
CA ALA A 178 -2.32 5.11 10.17
C ALA A 178 -3.15 5.08 11.46
N LYS A 179 -4.46 4.93 11.29
CA LYS A 179 -5.42 4.81 12.39
C LYS A 179 -6.36 3.65 12.11
N ARG A 180 -6.47 2.74 13.10
CA ARG A 180 -7.38 1.59 13.04
C ARG A 180 -8.75 1.93 13.62
N ASP A 181 -9.78 1.42 12.95
CA ASP A 181 -11.15 1.34 13.44
C ASP A 181 -11.71 -0.07 13.09
N GLY A 182 -11.77 -0.93 14.09
CA GLY A 182 -12.11 -2.34 13.88
C GLY A 182 -11.10 -3.05 12.96
N THR A 183 -11.60 -3.58 11.85
CA THR A 183 -10.80 -4.22 10.80
C THR A 183 -10.39 -3.27 9.67
N SER A 184 -10.80 -2.00 9.73
CA SER A 184 -10.41 -0.98 8.76
C SER A 184 -9.22 -0.18 9.27
N VAL A 185 -8.27 0.12 8.39
CA VAL A 185 -7.11 0.96 8.69
C VAL A 185 -7.08 2.13 7.71
N LYS A 186 -7.33 3.35 8.23
CA LYS A 186 -7.16 4.57 7.46
C LYS A 186 -5.71 5.01 7.50
N ILE A 187 -5.13 5.21 6.34
CA ILE A 187 -3.76 5.69 6.13
C ILE A 187 -3.83 7.09 5.56
N ASP A 188 -2.99 7.98 6.03
CA ASP A 188 -2.75 9.32 5.49
C ASP A 188 -1.25 9.61 5.44
N TRP A 189 -0.84 10.46 4.50
CA TRP A 189 0.57 10.78 4.27
C TRP A 189 0.74 12.21 3.77
N GLU A 190 2.00 12.66 3.69
CA GLU A 190 2.33 13.95 3.11
C GLU A 190 1.87 14.04 1.65
N ALA A 191 1.10 15.07 1.35
CA ALA A 191 0.70 15.36 -0.03
C ALA A 191 1.91 15.86 -0.82
N VAL A 192 2.30 15.10 -1.84
CA VAL A 192 3.36 15.49 -2.78
C VAL A 192 2.71 16.14 -3.99
N PRO A 193 2.93 17.45 -4.23
CA PRO A 193 2.33 18.14 -5.36
C PRO A 193 3.00 17.67 -6.66
N ILE A 194 2.28 16.87 -7.44
CA ILE A 194 2.71 16.46 -8.77
C ILE A 194 2.05 17.41 -9.78
N SER A 195 2.85 17.98 -10.67
CA SER A 195 2.27 18.68 -11.82
C SER A 195 1.47 17.69 -12.64
N PRO A 196 0.17 17.97 -12.91
CA PRO A 196 -0.66 17.06 -13.66
C PRO A 196 -0.06 16.88 -15.05
N GLY A 197 0.59 15.75 -15.26
CA GLY A 197 1.04 15.30 -16.56
C GLY A 197 -0.12 14.66 -17.32
N LYS A 198 0.08 14.41 -18.60
CA LYS A 198 -0.83 13.54 -19.33
C LYS A 198 -0.55 12.12 -18.88
N TYR A 199 -1.51 11.52 -18.19
CA TYR A 199 -1.46 10.12 -17.80
C TYR A 199 -1.62 9.26 -19.07
N GLU A 200 -0.82 8.20 -19.14
CA GLU A 200 -0.86 7.28 -20.30
C GLU A 200 -1.96 6.23 -20.15
N ASP A 201 -2.48 6.06 -18.94
CA ASP A 201 -3.40 4.99 -18.58
C ASP A 201 -4.44 5.51 -17.59
N GLU A 202 -5.71 5.16 -17.78
CA GLU A 202 -6.83 5.56 -16.94
C GLU A 202 -6.76 4.99 -15.51
N ASN A 203 -6.00 3.89 -15.32
CA ASN A 203 -5.79 3.28 -14.01
C ASN A 203 -4.58 3.88 -13.26
N MET A 204 -3.84 4.79 -13.88
CA MET A 204 -2.69 5.41 -13.25
C MET A 204 -3.13 6.42 -12.20
N HIS A 205 -2.73 6.19 -10.96
CA HIS A 205 -2.99 7.05 -9.82
C HIS A 205 -1.72 7.78 -9.39
N GLN A 206 -1.89 8.91 -8.69
CA GLN A 206 -0.77 9.68 -8.15
C GLN A 206 -0.02 8.93 -7.05
N TYR A 207 -0.72 8.09 -6.30
CA TYR A 207 -0.14 7.28 -5.23
C TYR A 207 -0.49 5.81 -5.43
N ILE A 208 0.49 4.96 -5.10
CA ILE A 208 0.30 3.53 -4.94
C ILE A 208 0.58 3.18 -3.49
N VAL A 209 -0.26 2.35 -2.92
CA VAL A 209 -0.08 1.77 -1.59
C VAL A 209 0.02 0.26 -1.74
N GLU A 210 1.19 -0.28 -1.45
CA GLU A 210 1.40 -1.72 -1.29
C GLU A 210 1.02 -2.11 0.13
N VAL A 211 0.10 -3.07 0.26
CA VAL A 211 -0.45 -3.48 1.55
C VAL A 211 -0.29 -4.98 1.74
N TRP A 212 0.20 -5.37 2.89
CA TRP A 212 0.16 -6.76 3.40
C TRP A 212 -0.78 -6.76 4.58
N ARG A 213 -2.01 -7.20 4.38
CA ARG A 213 -3.05 -7.24 5.40
C ARG A 213 -3.36 -8.67 5.82
N CYS A 214 -3.80 -8.83 7.05
CA CYS A 214 -4.22 -10.11 7.58
C CYS A 214 -5.69 -10.38 7.26
N GLU A 215 -5.98 -11.48 6.59
CA GLU A 215 -7.35 -11.94 6.34
C GLU A 215 -7.40 -13.45 6.54
N GLN A 216 -8.34 -13.93 7.34
CA GLN A 216 -8.53 -15.35 7.64
C GLN A 216 -7.25 -16.08 8.10
N GLY A 217 -6.41 -15.39 8.89
CA GLY A 217 -5.16 -15.95 9.42
C GLY A 217 -4.00 -15.98 8.43
N GLN A 218 -4.14 -15.42 7.23
CA GLN A 218 -3.11 -15.33 6.20
C GLN A 218 -2.80 -13.88 5.87
N ILE A 219 -1.51 -13.58 5.63
CA ILE A 219 -1.11 -12.29 5.08
C ILE A 219 -1.37 -12.31 3.58
N LEU A 220 -2.16 -11.36 3.11
CA LEU A 220 -2.48 -11.17 1.70
C LEU A 220 -1.92 -9.84 1.20
N PHE A 221 -1.27 -9.90 0.05
CA PHE A 221 -0.74 -8.71 -0.62
C PHE A 221 -1.75 -8.13 -1.60
N GLU A 222 -1.99 -6.83 -1.49
CA GLU A 222 -2.76 -6.08 -2.49
C GLU A 222 -2.10 -4.72 -2.80
N THR A 223 -2.43 -4.18 -3.95
CA THR A 223 -2.04 -2.83 -4.35
C THR A 223 -3.27 -1.98 -4.51
N LEU A 224 -3.23 -0.79 -3.91
CA LEU A 224 -4.29 0.20 -3.97
C LEU A 224 -3.77 1.47 -4.63
N GLY A 225 -4.55 2.04 -5.54
CA GLY A 225 -4.24 3.32 -6.19
C GLY A 225 -5.17 4.43 -5.71
N THR A 226 -4.64 5.63 -5.52
CA THR A 226 -5.44 6.80 -5.18
C THR A 226 -4.79 8.09 -5.68
N ASN A 227 -5.63 9.11 -5.97
CA ASN A 227 -5.18 10.47 -6.28
C ASN A 227 -5.22 11.41 -5.06
N PHE A 228 -5.61 10.87 -3.89
CA PHE A 228 -5.68 11.62 -2.64
C PHE A 228 -4.58 11.17 -1.69
N PRO A 229 -4.08 12.03 -0.79
CA PRO A 229 -3.03 11.68 0.16
C PRO A 229 -3.58 10.87 1.35
N TYR A 230 -4.56 10.01 1.12
CA TYR A 230 -5.13 9.08 2.08
C TYR A 230 -5.84 7.93 1.39
N ILE A 231 -5.99 6.81 2.09
CA ILE A 231 -6.76 5.64 1.67
C ILE A 231 -7.23 4.87 2.90
N THR A 232 -8.25 4.03 2.73
CA THR A 232 -8.68 3.07 3.76
C THR A 232 -8.44 1.66 3.26
N VAL A 233 -7.77 0.86 4.08
CA VAL A 233 -7.59 -0.58 3.89
C VAL A 233 -8.65 -1.28 4.72
N GLU A 234 -9.41 -2.14 4.09
CA GLU A 234 -10.48 -2.91 4.72
C GLU A 234 -10.01 -4.33 5.03
N ASN A 235 -10.73 -5.01 5.93
CA ASN A 235 -10.53 -6.43 6.26
C ASN A 235 -9.12 -6.79 6.78
N ASP A 236 -8.47 -5.90 7.56
CA ASP A 236 -7.26 -6.25 8.26
C ASP A 236 -7.59 -6.84 9.63
N GLU A 237 -7.69 -8.16 9.69
CA GLU A 237 -8.12 -8.95 10.83
C GLU A 237 -6.94 -9.24 11.79
N PRO A 238 -7.21 -9.58 13.06
CA PRO A 238 -6.21 -10.16 13.94
C PRO A 238 -5.96 -11.63 13.61
N GLY A 239 -4.81 -12.18 14.06
CA GLY A 239 -4.60 -13.63 14.08
C GLY A 239 -3.55 -14.16 13.10
N CYS A 240 -2.95 -13.32 12.27
CA CYS A 240 -1.83 -13.73 11.43
C CYS A 240 -0.54 -13.88 12.24
N SER A 241 0.33 -14.78 11.78
CA SER A 241 1.66 -15.00 12.39
C SER A 241 2.64 -13.87 12.12
N ALA A 242 2.49 -13.17 10.98
CA ALA A 242 3.25 -11.99 10.62
C ALA A 242 2.39 -10.73 10.79
N PRO A 243 2.98 -9.58 11.12
CA PRO A 243 2.25 -8.33 11.24
C PRO A 243 1.84 -7.79 9.86
N SER A 244 0.65 -7.21 9.79
CA SER A 244 0.23 -6.39 8.66
C SER A 244 1.10 -5.13 8.56
N HIS A 245 1.34 -4.67 7.34
CA HIS A 245 2.13 -3.47 7.06
C HIS A 245 1.79 -2.90 5.68
N ALA A 246 2.23 -1.68 5.42
CA ALA A 246 2.04 -1.05 4.12
C ALA A 246 3.18 -0.08 3.79
N LYS A 247 3.29 0.24 2.49
CA LYS A 247 4.23 1.20 1.93
C LYS A 247 3.50 2.12 0.98
N VAL A 248 3.81 3.40 1.04
CA VAL A 248 3.23 4.41 0.14
C VAL A 248 4.30 4.93 -0.81
N PHE A 249 3.96 4.95 -2.08
CA PHE A 249 4.78 5.52 -3.15
C PHE A 249 4.04 6.68 -3.82
N VAL A 250 4.77 7.69 -4.21
CA VAL A 250 4.33 8.63 -5.24
C VAL A 250 4.59 8.00 -6.60
N GLN A 251 3.64 8.10 -7.52
CA GLN A 251 3.79 7.59 -8.88
C GLN A 251 3.66 8.73 -9.89
N GLU A 252 4.59 8.80 -10.84
CA GLU A 252 4.51 9.66 -12.00
C GLU A 252 5.03 8.89 -13.24
N LYS A 253 4.84 9.43 -14.43
CA LYS A 253 5.11 8.70 -15.68
C LYS A 253 6.53 8.15 -15.87
N HIS A 254 7.53 8.64 -15.11
CA HIS A 254 8.92 8.18 -15.23
C HIS A 254 9.31 7.21 -14.12
N GLY A 255 8.51 7.06 -13.06
CA GLY A 255 8.85 6.17 -11.95
C GLY A 255 8.12 6.49 -10.65
N TYR A 256 8.73 6.05 -9.57
CA TYR A 256 8.17 6.06 -8.23
C TYR A 256 9.07 6.84 -7.28
N GLY A 257 8.47 7.69 -6.45
CA GLY A 257 9.12 8.33 -5.31
C GLY A 257 8.77 7.57 -4.03
N GLY A 258 9.71 7.42 -3.14
CA GLY A 258 9.54 6.66 -1.91
C GLY A 258 10.24 5.30 -1.96
N PRO A 259 9.74 4.30 -1.19
CA PRO A 259 8.53 4.36 -0.36
C PRO A 259 8.69 5.09 0.96
N VAL A 260 7.57 5.47 1.58
CA VAL A 260 7.48 5.69 3.02
C VAL A 260 6.77 4.49 3.65
N GLU A 261 7.35 3.95 4.73
CA GLU A 261 6.73 2.88 5.51
C GLU A 261 5.59 3.44 6.37
N VAL A 262 4.49 2.70 6.45
CA VAL A 262 3.33 3.08 7.25
C VAL A 262 3.48 2.49 8.66
N PRO A 263 3.41 3.31 9.74
CA PRO A 263 3.40 2.81 11.11
C PRO A 263 2.06 2.11 11.39
N TRP A 264 1.99 0.81 11.07
CA TRP A 264 0.76 0.04 11.07
C TRP A 264 0.21 -0.19 12.47
N PRO A 265 -1.03 0.24 12.78
CA PRO A 265 -1.64 0.05 14.09
C PRO A 265 -2.06 -1.42 14.27
N GLN A 266 -1.49 -2.09 15.26
CA GLN A 266 -1.83 -3.47 15.54
C GLN A 266 -3.28 -3.60 16.04
N PRO A 267 -3.98 -4.72 15.75
CA PRO A 267 -5.28 -5.01 16.33
C PRO A 267 -5.19 -5.07 17.86
N LYS A 268 -6.20 -4.55 18.55
CA LYS A 268 -6.27 -4.71 20.02
C LYS A 268 -6.41 -6.19 20.34
N PRO A 269 -5.72 -6.71 21.36
CA PRO A 269 -5.98 -8.05 21.85
C PRO A 269 -7.46 -8.17 22.25
N GLN A 270 -8.11 -9.21 21.82
CA GLN A 270 -9.49 -9.55 22.23
C GLN A 270 -9.47 -10.14 23.64
#